data_4666bf7e7450403f51d399f4581a3ce1
#
_entry.id   4666bf7e7450403f51d399f4581a3ce1
#
_cell.length_a   1.000
_cell.length_b   1.000
_cell.length_c   1.000
_cell.angle_alpha   90.00
_cell.angle_beta   90.00
_cell.angle_gamma   90.00
#
_symmetry.space_group_name_H-M   'P 1'
#
loop_
_entity.id
_entity.type
_entity.pdbx_description
1 polymer ?
#
loop_
_entity_poly.entity_id
_entity_poly.type
_entity_poly.pdbx_seq_one_letter_code
_entity_poly.pdbx_strand_id
1 'polypeptide(L)'
;PAHRPFKIIYATLYYDIRPTFVVDITDQFETRFQSLIAYQSQFTDQEAGKDFFPTQADIHARTEAMARFYGMMGGVTYAEPFLQKEIGLVEDLLQIPVKSI
;
A
#
# COMPACT_ATOMS: atom_id res chain seq x y z
N PRO A 1 -4.67 25.39 -22.49
CA PRO A 1 -5.68 25.06 -21.51
C PRO A 1 -5.12 24.16 -20.41
N ALA A 2 -5.61 24.34 -19.21
CA ALA A 2 -5.16 23.57 -18.07
C ALA A 2 -5.57 22.11 -18.25
N HIS A 3 -4.61 21.22 -18.05
CA HIS A 3 -4.88 19.79 -18.09
C HIS A 3 -5.55 19.34 -16.79
N ARG A 4 -6.71 18.70 -16.90
CA ARG A 4 -7.37 18.10 -15.74
C ARG A 4 -7.26 16.58 -15.83
N PRO A 5 -6.74 15.93 -14.80
CA PRO A 5 -6.74 14.48 -14.81
C PRO A 5 -8.17 13.96 -14.63
N PHE A 6 -8.47 12.83 -15.29
CA PHE A 6 -9.76 12.18 -15.14
C PHE A 6 -9.88 11.49 -13.79
N LYS A 7 -8.77 11.14 -13.18
CA LYS A 7 -8.77 10.28 -12.00
C LYS A 7 -7.65 10.73 -11.06
N ILE A 8 -8.00 10.86 -9.79
CA ILE A 8 -7.02 11.16 -8.75
C ILE A 8 -7.02 10.02 -7.75
N ILE A 9 -5.87 9.41 -7.54
CA ILE A 9 -5.70 8.26 -6.67
C ILE A 9 -4.61 8.61 -5.66
N TYR A 10 -4.91 8.38 -4.38
CA TYR A 10 -3.99 8.65 -3.30
C TYR A 10 -3.46 7.34 -2.72
N ALA A 11 -2.15 7.22 -2.60
CA ALA A 11 -1.54 6.17 -1.80
C ALA A 11 -1.67 6.56 -0.33
N THR A 12 -2.00 5.61 0.51
CA THR A 12 -2.15 5.90 1.93
C THR A 12 -0.84 5.69 2.66
N LEU A 13 -0.54 6.60 3.59
CA LEU A 13 0.63 6.48 4.46
C LEU A 13 0.23 6.18 5.91
N TYR A 14 -1.07 6.14 6.21
CA TYR A 14 -1.60 5.95 7.55
C TYR A 14 -2.33 4.63 7.68
N TYR A 15 -2.33 4.08 8.89
CA TYR A 15 -2.83 2.73 9.16
C TYR A 15 -4.34 2.64 9.25
N ASP A 16 -4.99 3.70 9.67
CA ASP A 16 -6.40 3.69 10.05
C ASP A 16 -7.31 4.32 9.00
N ILE A 17 -6.82 4.49 7.80
CA ILE A 17 -7.60 5.03 6.70
C ILE A 17 -8.27 3.87 5.97
N ARG A 18 -9.59 3.93 5.84
CA ARG A 18 -10.31 2.93 5.05
C ARG A 18 -10.08 3.19 3.57
N PRO A 19 -9.49 2.25 2.84
CA PRO A 19 -9.24 2.46 1.41
C PRO A 19 -10.54 2.35 0.61
N THR A 20 -10.54 2.98 -0.57
CA THR A 20 -11.64 2.78 -1.52
C THR A 20 -11.38 1.57 -2.42
N PHE A 21 -10.13 1.20 -2.57
CA PHE A 21 -9.77 -0.05 -3.24
C PHE A 21 -8.37 -0.46 -2.80
N VAL A 22 -8.05 -1.72 -3.06
CA VAL A 22 -6.72 -2.26 -2.78
C VAL A 22 -6.20 -2.91 -4.05
N VAL A 23 -4.88 -2.97 -4.18
CA VAL A 23 -4.20 -3.62 -5.30
C VAL A 23 -3.49 -4.86 -4.79
N ASP A 24 -3.71 -5.99 -5.45
CA ASP A 24 -3.05 -7.26 -5.11
C ASP A 24 -1.56 -7.14 -5.40
N ILE A 25 -0.74 -7.27 -4.36
CA ILE A 25 0.72 -7.22 -4.46
C ILE A 25 1.34 -8.52 -3.97
N THR A 26 0.56 -9.59 -3.95
CA THR A 26 1.02 -10.87 -3.38
C THR A 26 2.35 -11.31 -3.98
N ASP A 27 2.50 -11.23 -5.28
CA ASP A 27 3.72 -11.69 -5.97
C ASP A 27 4.85 -10.68 -5.93
N GLN A 28 4.57 -9.44 -5.57
CA GLN A 28 5.56 -8.36 -5.58
C GLN A 28 5.98 -7.91 -4.18
N PHE A 29 5.46 -8.54 -3.14
CA PHE A 29 5.66 -8.02 -1.78
C PHE A 29 7.14 -7.93 -1.42
N GLU A 30 7.90 -9.01 -1.62
CA GLU A 30 9.31 -9.03 -1.26
C GLU A 30 10.13 -8.04 -2.10
N THR A 31 9.83 -7.92 -3.38
CA THR A 31 10.51 -6.96 -4.25
C THR A 31 10.25 -5.53 -3.78
N ARG A 32 9.01 -5.23 -3.44
CA ARG A 32 8.65 -3.91 -2.92
C ARG A 32 9.32 -3.63 -1.59
N PHE A 33 9.38 -4.65 -0.72
CA PHE A 33 10.05 -4.49 0.56
C PHE A 33 11.55 -4.22 0.38
N GLN A 34 12.20 -4.94 -0.52
CA GLN A 34 13.63 -4.72 -0.79
C GLN A 34 13.88 -3.32 -1.33
N SER A 35 12.97 -2.81 -2.16
CA SER A 35 13.07 -1.42 -2.64
C SER A 35 12.94 -0.42 -1.51
N LEU A 36 12.04 -0.67 -0.56
CA LEU A 36 11.85 0.19 0.60
C LEU A 36 13.10 0.21 1.47
N ILE A 37 13.69 -0.94 1.72
CA ILE A 37 14.92 -1.05 2.51
C ILE A 37 16.07 -0.33 1.83
N ALA A 38 16.22 -0.49 0.52
CA ALA A 38 17.27 0.19 -0.25
C ALA A 38 17.11 1.71 -0.15
N TYR A 39 15.88 2.19 -0.22
CA TYR A 39 15.61 3.63 -0.07
C TYR A 39 15.94 4.11 1.34
N GLN A 40 15.51 3.39 2.36
CA GLN A 40 15.73 3.77 3.75
C GLN A 40 17.21 3.75 4.14
N SER A 41 18.01 2.86 3.55
CA SER A 41 19.43 2.77 3.88
C SER A 41 20.17 4.07 3.57
N GLN A 42 19.68 4.86 2.62
CA GLN A 42 20.26 6.17 2.31
C GLN A 42 20.08 7.17 3.45
N PHE A 43 19.08 6.98 4.28
CA PHE A 43 18.80 7.87 5.41
C PHE A 43 19.38 7.36 6.72
N THR A 44 19.51 6.05 6.87
CA THR A 44 20.00 5.44 8.11
C THR A 44 21.53 5.41 8.20
N ASP A 45 22.24 5.73 7.15
CA ASP A 45 23.70 5.88 7.18
C ASP A 45 24.15 7.09 7.99
N GLN A 46 23.24 7.96 8.36
CA GLN A 46 23.55 9.08 9.24
C GLN A 46 23.54 8.60 10.69
N GLU A 47 24.65 8.81 11.36
CA GLU A 47 24.89 8.24 12.70
C GLU A 47 23.86 8.64 13.74
N ALA A 48 23.27 9.81 13.61
CA ALA A 48 22.41 10.39 14.64
C ALA A 48 21.08 9.66 14.84
N GLY A 49 20.72 8.74 13.95
CA GLY A 49 19.42 8.09 13.97
C GLY A 49 19.43 6.59 14.21
N LYS A 50 20.60 5.97 14.30
CA LYS A 50 20.67 4.51 14.31
C LYS A 50 19.96 3.86 15.50
N ASP A 51 20.01 4.49 16.68
CA ASP A 51 19.44 3.92 17.90
C ASP A 51 17.93 4.15 17.99
N PHE A 52 17.36 5.00 17.14
CA PHE A 52 15.94 5.37 17.18
C PHE A 52 15.10 4.73 16.09
N PHE A 53 15.75 4.10 15.11
CA PHE A 53 15.03 3.48 14.00
C PHE A 53 14.82 2.00 14.27
N PRO A 54 13.66 1.45 13.87
CA PRO A 54 13.43 0.00 14.00
C PRO A 54 14.40 -0.78 13.12
N THR A 55 14.64 -2.03 13.51
CA THR A 55 15.48 -2.92 12.72
C THR A 55 14.78 -3.28 11.40
N GLN A 56 15.55 -3.82 10.45
CA GLN A 56 14.95 -4.29 9.19
C GLN A 56 13.90 -5.38 9.45
N ALA A 57 14.15 -6.25 10.42
CA ALA A 57 13.19 -7.29 10.79
C ALA A 57 11.88 -6.69 11.30
N ASP A 58 11.97 -5.63 12.10
CA ASP A 58 10.78 -4.93 12.60
C ASP A 58 10.02 -4.26 11.47
N ILE A 59 10.74 -3.62 10.56
CA ILE A 59 10.12 -2.95 9.42
C ILE A 59 9.43 -3.99 8.54
N HIS A 60 10.08 -5.13 8.29
CA HIS A 60 9.49 -6.20 7.50
C HIS A 60 8.20 -6.71 8.15
N ALA A 61 8.25 -6.96 9.46
CA ALA A 61 7.09 -7.48 10.18
C ALA A 61 5.91 -6.50 10.13
N ARG A 62 6.17 -5.21 10.31
CA ARG A 62 5.12 -4.19 10.24
C ARG A 62 4.55 -4.05 8.84
N THR A 63 5.43 -4.01 7.85
CA THR A 63 5.02 -3.90 6.45
C THR A 63 4.21 -5.11 6.02
N GLU A 64 4.63 -6.31 6.42
CA GLU A 64 3.90 -7.52 6.12
C GLU A 64 2.54 -7.54 6.82
N ALA A 65 2.47 -7.12 8.09
CA ALA A 65 1.22 -7.07 8.82
C ALA A 65 0.22 -6.15 8.14
N MET A 66 0.66 -4.97 7.68
CA MET A 66 -0.20 -4.04 6.96
C MET A 66 -0.66 -4.62 5.63
N ALA A 67 0.26 -5.21 4.88
CA ALA A 67 -0.09 -5.80 3.58
C ALA A 67 -1.09 -6.95 3.75
N ARG A 68 -0.93 -7.75 4.79
CA ARG A 68 -1.89 -8.83 5.11
C ARG A 68 -3.25 -8.27 5.54
N PHE A 69 -3.25 -7.20 6.32
CA PHE A 69 -4.48 -6.58 6.77
C PHE A 69 -5.30 -6.10 5.56
N TYR A 70 -4.68 -5.39 4.65
CA TYR A 70 -5.37 -4.93 3.45
C TYR A 70 -5.65 -6.08 2.48
N GLY A 71 -4.80 -7.10 2.48
CA GLY A 71 -5.05 -8.32 1.74
C GLY A 71 -6.35 -8.99 2.16
N MET A 72 -6.60 -9.03 3.47
CA MET A 72 -7.86 -9.57 3.99
C MET A 72 -9.07 -8.81 3.44
N MET A 73 -8.97 -7.49 3.35
CA MET A 73 -10.05 -6.68 2.80
C MET A 73 -10.31 -6.99 1.33
N GLY A 74 -9.26 -7.32 0.57
CA GLY A 74 -9.38 -7.60 -0.86
C GLY A 74 -9.52 -9.06 -1.21
N GLY A 75 -9.42 -9.96 -0.23
CA GLY A 75 -9.48 -11.40 -0.49
C GLY A 75 -8.22 -11.96 -1.13
N VAL A 76 -7.06 -11.36 -0.84
CA VAL A 76 -5.75 -11.82 -1.33
C VAL A 76 -4.77 -11.87 -0.17
N THR A 77 -3.57 -12.41 -0.41
CA THR A 77 -2.58 -12.54 0.66
C THR A 77 -2.00 -11.18 1.06
N TYR A 78 -1.55 -10.42 0.09
CA TYR A 78 -0.96 -9.09 0.32
C TYR A 78 -1.62 -8.08 -0.61
N ALA A 79 -1.96 -6.92 -0.06
CA ALA A 79 -2.55 -5.85 -0.85
C ALA A 79 -2.02 -4.49 -0.40
N GLU A 80 -2.10 -3.54 -1.29
CA GLU A 80 -1.73 -2.16 -1.03
C GLU A 80 -2.97 -1.29 -1.12
N PRO A 81 -3.22 -0.42 -0.12
CA PRO A 81 -4.43 0.38 -0.07
C PRO A 81 -4.30 1.68 -0.84
N PHE A 82 -5.40 2.11 -1.43
CA PHE A 82 -5.48 3.38 -2.14
C PHE A 82 -6.81 4.07 -1.86
N LEU A 83 -6.79 5.39 -1.97
CA LEU A 83 -7.99 6.21 -1.92
C LEU A 83 -8.22 6.83 -3.28
N GLN A 84 -9.42 6.68 -3.79
CA GLN A 84 -9.84 7.30 -5.03
C GLN A 84 -10.70 8.52 -4.70
N LYS A 85 -10.39 9.65 -5.33
CA LYS A 85 -11.13 10.89 -5.07
C LYS A 85 -12.54 10.81 -5.61
N GLU A 86 -12.68 10.34 -6.84
CA GLU A 86 -13.98 10.26 -7.50
C GLU A 86 -14.71 8.99 -7.12
N ILE A 87 -16.05 9.07 -7.09
CA ILE A 87 -16.87 7.88 -6.91
C ILE A 87 -16.89 7.12 -8.21
N GLY A 88 -16.70 5.79 -8.14
CA GLY A 88 -16.70 4.95 -9.32
C GLY A 88 -18.05 4.94 -10.01
N LEU A 89 -18.03 5.04 -11.33
CA LEU A 89 -19.22 4.88 -12.15
C LEU A 89 -19.16 3.52 -12.83
N VAL A 90 -20.11 2.65 -12.51
CA VAL A 90 -20.12 1.28 -12.99
C VAL A 90 -21.39 1.05 -13.80
N GLU A 91 -21.25 0.56 -15.02
CA GLU A 91 -22.38 0.29 -15.91
C GLU A 91 -23.12 -0.99 -15.53
N ASP A 92 -22.38 -1.97 -14.98
CA ASP A 92 -22.93 -3.27 -14.62
C ASP A 92 -22.42 -3.67 -13.25
N LEU A 93 -23.35 -3.91 -12.33
CA LEU A 93 -22.99 -4.29 -10.94
C LEU A 93 -22.14 -5.55 -10.90
N LEU A 94 -22.29 -6.46 -11.86
CA LEU A 94 -21.51 -7.69 -11.88
C LEU A 94 -20.02 -7.45 -12.20
N GLN A 95 -19.69 -6.28 -12.71
CA GLN A 95 -18.30 -5.94 -13.04
C GLN A 95 -17.53 -5.33 -11.89
N ILE A 96 -18.16 -5.13 -10.74
CA ILE A 96 -17.44 -4.62 -9.57
C ILE A 96 -16.41 -5.64 -9.11
N PRO A 97 -15.13 -5.28 -9.09
CA PRO A 97 -14.05 -6.24 -8.81
C PRO A 97 -13.87 -6.47 -7.31
N VAL A 98 -14.66 -7.35 -6.76
CA VAL A 98 -14.55 -7.73 -5.35
C VAL A 98 -14.37 -9.23 -5.24
N LYS A 99 -13.69 -9.65 -4.18
CA LYS A 99 -13.55 -11.06 -3.84
C LYS A 99 -14.14 -11.31 -2.46
N SER A 100 -14.85 -12.42 -2.34
CA SER A 100 -15.28 -12.89 -1.02
C SER A 100 -14.09 -13.48 -0.28
N ILE A 101 -14.05 -13.20 0.98
CA ILE A 101 -13.01 -13.73 1.84
C ILE A 101 -13.44 -15.12 2.35
#